data_a14edb312445e703cfc3631802ea4981
#
_entry.id   a14edb312445e703cfc3631802ea4981
#
_cell.length_a   1.000
_cell.length_b   1.000
_cell.length_c   1.000
_cell.angle_alpha   90.00
_cell.angle_beta   90.00
_cell.angle_gamma   90.00
#
_symmetry.space_group_name_H-M   'P 1'
#
loop_
_entity.id
_entity.type
_entity.pdbx_description
1 polymer ?
#
loop_
_entity_poly.entity_id
_entity_poly.type
_entity_poly.pdbx_seq_one_letter_code
_entity_poly.pdbx_strand_id
1 'polypeptide(L)'
;MKKLMLIACTAILSFGCNDKSGASSGSDSTKMAETKSGDLVYPYALPKGYRDWQPGDQKHVVTVMNSLKAFENGDMKACFAEFGDSVEVLLDGYHQKLSHDSLTKFFTQQRAEYKTLKIEMQDWESVIAKDKKDEWVTLWYKEVWTDKNGKADSLGVTDDAKMVNGKIVVLDEKIQHFPPAKK
;
A
#
# COMPACT_ATOMS: atom_id res chain seq x y z
N MET A 1 -31.44 18.34 -10.49
CA MET A 1 -32.49 17.86 -9.57
C MET A 1 -32.29 16.37 -9.37
N LYS A 2 -31.61 15.95 -8.31
CA LYS A 2 -31.47 14.55 -7.92
C LYS A 2 -31.96 14.40 -6.50
N LYS A 3 -33.00 13.59 -6.34
CA LYS A 3 -33.73 13.37 -5.11
C LYS A 3 -32.87 12.59 -4.11
N LEU A 4 -32.72 13.16 -2.94
CA LEU A 4 -32.12 12.52 -1.76
C LEU A 4 -33.19 11.59 -1.16
N MET A 5 -32.91 10.29 -1.08
CA MET A 5 -33.81 9.30 -0.49
C MET A 5 -33.35 9.03 0.94
N LEU A 6 -34.10 9.57 1.88
CA LEU A 6 -33.91 9.39 3.32
C LEU A 6 -34.59 8.09 3.73
N ILE A 7 -33.84 7.10 4.19
CA ILE A 7 -34.39 5.86 4.76
C ILE A 7 -34.40 6.01 6.28
N ALA A 8 -35.59 6.14 6.85
CA ALA A 8 -35.84 6.11 8.27
C ALA A 8 -35.91 4.65 8.74
N CYS A 9 -34.97 4.21 9.62
CA CYS A 9 -35.07 2.94 10.32
C CYS A 9 -35.91 3.10 11.58
N THR A 10 -37.09 2.54 11.57
CA THR A 10 -37.99 2.42 12.73
C THR A 10 -37.58 1.20 13.56
N ALA A 11 -37.21 1.43 14.81
CA ALA A 11 -36.93 0.35 15.77
C ALA A 11 -38.24 -0.26 16.27
N ILE A 12 -38.40 -1.56 16.16
CA ILE A 12 -39.46 -2.32 16.83
C ILE A 12 -38.82 -3.25 17.85
N LEU A 13 -39.07 -2.95 19.12
CA LEU A 13 -38.78 -3.83 20.25
C LEU A 13 -39.93 -4.83 20.37
N SER A 14 -39.63 -6.12 20.31
CA SER A 14 -40.56 -7.19 20.74
C SER A 14 -39.84 -8.15 21.65
N PHE A 15 -40.25 -8.11 22.91
CA PHE A 15 -39.98 -9.17 23.92
C PHE A 15 -40.87 -10.35 23.63
N GLY A 16 -40.34 -11.56 23.69
CA GLY A 16 -41.12 -12.79 23.64
C GLY A 16 -40.31 -13.96 24.16
N CYS A 17 -40.71 -14.47 25.30
CA CYS A 17 -40.14 -15.66 25.97
C CYS A 17 -40.63 -16.97 25.34
N ASN A 18 -39.74 -17.95 25.36
CA ASN A 18 -39.88 -19.38 25.72
C ASN A 18 -40.90 -20.27 24.99
N ASP A 19 -40.46 -21.31 24.30
CA ASP A 19 -40.61 -22.70 24.72
C ASP A 19 -39.94 -23.71 23.75
N LYS A 20 -39.62 -24.86 24.34
CA LYS A 20 -38.89 -26.01 23.79
C LYS A 20 -39.65 -26.75 22.69
N SER A 21 -38.95 -27.23 21.68
CA SER A 21 -38.71 -28.63 21.31
C SER A 21 -38.60 -28.85 19.80
N GLY A 22 -37.53 -29.48 19.40
CA GLY A 22 -37.56 -30.58 18.43
C GLY A 22 -37.32 -30.29 16.97
N ALA A 23 -36.25 -30.87 16.46
CA ALA A 23 -35.96 -31.35 15.12
C ALA A 23 -35.11 -30.46 14.20
N SER A 24 -33.86 -30.86 14.10
CA SER A 24 -32.95 -30.98 12.94
C SER A 24 -33.45 -30.45 11.60
N SER A 25 -32.81 -29.40 11.12
CA SER A 25 -32.39 -29.31 9.73
C SER A 25 -31.17 -28.40 9.65
N GLY A 26 -30.07 -28.94 9.09
CA GLY A 26 -28.78 -28.28 8.99
C GLY A 26 -28.86 -27.00 8.16
N SER A 27 -28.63 -25.91 8.82
CA SER A 27 -28.20 -24.68 8.21
C SER A 27 -26.74 -24.52 8.61
N ASP A 28 -25.88 -24.78 7.66
CA ASP A 28 -24.43 -24.54 7.76
C ASP A 28 -24.18 -23.03 7.80
N SER A 29 -24.50 -22.45 8.96
CA SER A 29 -24.06 -21.10 9.28
C SER A 29 -22.58 -21.20 9.60
N THR A 30 -21.75 -20.89 8.60
CA THR A 30 -20.33 -20.65 8.74
C THR A 30 -20.16 -19.63 9.87
N LYS A 31 -19.92 -20.11 11.10
CA LYS A 31 -19.51 -19.26 12.21
C LYS A 31 -18.20 -18.60 11.76
N MET A 32 -18.27 -17.34 11.37
CA MET A 32 -17.09 -16.53 11.23
C MET A 32 -16.34 -16.63 12.56
N ALA A 33 -15.19 -17.27 12.53
CA ALA A 33 -14.35 -17.38 13.71
C ALA A 33 -13.92 -15.98 14.11
N GLU A 34 -14.46 -15.46 15.20
CA GLU A 34 -13.96 -14.23 15.82
C GLU A 34 -12.52 -14.47 16.23
N THR A 35 -11.58 -13.78 15.56
CA THR A 35 -10.16 -13.86 15.89
C THR A 35 -9.83 -12.75 16.87
N LYS A 36 -9.34 -13.12 18.05
CA LYS A 36 -8.92 -12.16 19.08
C LYS A 36 -7.44 -11.85 18.93
N SER A 37 -7.09 -10.58 18.94
CA SER A 37 -5.74 -10.08 19.16
C SER A 37 -5.79 -9.25 20.46
N GLY A 38 -5.31 -9.81 21.56
CA GLY A 38 -5.52 -9.21 22.88
C GLY A 38 -7.00 -9.11 23.24
N ASP A 39 -7.44 -7.93 23.69
CA ASP A 39 -8.83 -7.66 24.09
C ASP A 39 -9.72 -7.18 22.92
N LEU A 40 -9.17 -7.08 21.70
CA LEU A 40 -9.89 -6.59 20.52
C LEU A 40 -10.53 -7.74 19.75
N VAL A 41 -11.80 -7.53 19.35
CA VAL A 41 -12.54 -8.43 18.46
C VAL A 41 -12.65 -7.78 17.10
N TYR A 42 -12.06 -8.39 16.08
CA TYR A 42 -12.12 -7.88 14.72
C TYR A 42 -13.38 -8.39 14.01
N PRO A 43 -14.09 -7.52 13.24
CA PRO A 43 -15.31 -7.92 12.53
C PRO A 43 -15.02 -8.82 11.31
N TYR A 44 -13.75 -8.92 10.92
CA TYR A 44 -13.27 -9.82 9.88
C TYR A 44 -12.27 -10.81 10.45
N ALA A 45 -12.25 -12.02 9.88
CA ALA A 45 -11.20 -12.98 10.21
C ALA A 45 -9.82 -12.39 9.84
N LEU A 46 -8.86 -12.54 10.73
CA LEU A 46 -7.49 -12.15 10.42
C LEU A 46 -6.97 -12.96 9.22
N PRO A 47 -6.30 -12.33 8.25
CA PRO A 47 -5.79 -13.01 7.08
C PRO A 47 -4.80 -14.11 7.47
N LYS A 48 -4.74 -15.18 6.67
CA LYS A 48 -3.69 -16.20 6.82
C LYS A 48 -2.32 -15.52 6.71
N GLY A 49 -1.51 -15.64 7.75
CA GLY A 49 -0.20 -14.99 7.82
C GLY A 49 -0.26 -13.55 8.35
N TYR A 50 -1.31 -13.20 9.10
CA TYR A 50 -1.33 -11.96 9.88
C TYR A 50 -0.02 -11.77 10.66
N ARG A 51 0.59 -10.59 10.51
CA ARG A 51 1.97 -10.35 10.94
C ARG A 51 2.11 -9.77 12.34
N ASP A 52 1.03 -9.21 12.90
CA ASP A 52 1.08 -8.48 14.19
C ASP A 52 2.21 -7.44 14.16
N TRP A 53 2.05 -6.44 13.25
CA TRP A 53 3.08 -5.47 12.92
C TRP A 53 3.54 -4.67 14.12
N GLN A 54 4.85 -4.48 14.21
CA GLN A 54 5.56 -3.68 15.21
C GLN A 54 6.32 -2.55 14.47
N PRO A 55 6.70 -1.46 15.15
CA PRO A 55 7.58 -0.44 14.55
C PRO A 55 8.88 -1.08 14.03
N GLY A 56 9.23 -0.74 12.78
CA GLY A 56 10.44 -1.21 12.10
C GLY A 56 11.65 -0.29 12.29
N ASP A 57 12.75 -0.59 11.59
CA ASP A 57 13.98 0.20 11.67
C ASP A 57 13.89 1.47 10.81
N GLN A 58 14.04 2.64 11.42
CA GLN A 58 14.02 3.93 10.71
C GLN A 58 15.18 4.09 9.72
N LYS A 59 16.25 3.31 9.83
CA LYS A 59 17.33 3.29 8.82
C LYS A 59 16.83 2.81 7.46
N HIS A 60 15.87 1.89 7.44
CA HIS A 60 15.25 1.42 6.20
C HIS A 60 14.40 2.51 5.55
N VAL A 61 13.73 3.36 6.32
CA VAL A 61 13.08 4.57 5.79
C VAL A 61 14.08 5.46 5.06
N VAL A 62 15.25 5.72 5.69
CA VAL A 62 16.31 6.53 5.08
C VAL A 62 16.83 5.89 3.79
N THR A 63 16.99 4.56 3.76
CA THR A 63 17.40 3.81 2.56
C THR A 63 16.41 4.04 1.42
N VAL A 64 15.10 3.84 1.65
CA VAL A 64 14.07 4.02 0.62
C VAL A 64 13.97 5.48 0.17
N MET A 65 14.02 6.43 1.11
CA MET A 65 14.03 7.87 0.79
C MET A 65 15.26 8.29 -0.05
N ASN A 66 16.44 7.75 0.24
CA ASN A 66 17.65 8.03 -0.54
C ASN A 66 17.50 7.53 -1.97
N SER A 67 16.94 6.33 -2.17
CA SER A 67 16.62 5.81 -3.49
C SER A 67 15.65 6.72 -4.24
N LEU A 68 14.53 7.10 -3.62
CA LEU A 68 13.54 8.00 -4.21
C LEU A 68 14.13 9.38 -4.53
N LYS A 69 14.97 9.92 -3.64
CA LYS A 69 15.63 11.20 -3.87
C LYS A 69 16.64 11.16 -5.01
N ALA A 70 17.36 10.05 -5.16
CA ALA A 70 18.27 9.83 -6.27
C ALA A 70 17.47 9.71 -7.59
N PHE A 71 16.33 9.04 -7.61
CA PHE A 71 15.41 9.00 -8.75
C PHE A 71 14.93 10.41 -9.13
N GLU A 72 14.46 11.20 -8.16
CA GLU A 72 14.07 12.61 -8.39
C GLU A 72 15.18 13.40 -9.08
N ASN A 73 16.41 13.24 -8.61
CA ASN A 73 17.59 13.95 -9.14
C ASN A 73 18.12 13.39 -10.48
N GLY A 74 17.61 12.21 -10.92
CA GLY A 74 18.09 11.51 -12.11
C GLY A 74 19.39 10.74 -11.91
N ASP A 75 19.85 10.56 -10.65
CA ASP A 75 21.01 9.71 -10.33
C ASP A 75 20.58 8.25 -10.23
N MET A 76 20.42 7.60 -11.37
CA MET A 76 19.98 6.22 -11.45
C MET A 76 20.95 5.25 -10.79
N LYS A 77 22.24 5.55 -10.77
CA LYS A 77 23.23 4.70 -10.09
C LYS A 77 23.01 4.70 -8.58
N ALA A 78 22.86 5.88 -7.98
CA ALA A 78 22.58 5.97 -6.53
C ALA A 78 21.19 5.40 -6.20
N CYS A 79 20.18 5.63 -7.04
CA CYS A 79 18.84 5.09 -6.86
C CYS A 79 18.88 3.57 -6.72
N PHE A 80 19.46 2.87 -7.68
CA PHE A 80 19.44 1.40 -7.71
C PHE A 80 20.49 0.74 -6.80
N ALA A 81 21.43 1.50 -6.24
CA ALA A 81 22.33 0.98 -5.22
C ALA A 81 21.58 0.44 -3.99
N GLU A 82 20.36 0.91 -3.74
CA GLU A 82 19.55 0.49 -2.59
C GLU A 82 18.68 -0.75 -2.86
N PHE A 83 18.62 -1.24 -4.09
CA PHE A 83 17.86 -2.42 -4.48
C PHE A 83 18.69 -3.72 -4.42
N GLY A 84 17.99 -4.85 -4.25
CA GLY A 84 18.59 -6.19 -4.31
C GLY A 84 18.81 -6.66 -5.75
N ASP A 85 19.45 -7.83 -5.89
CA ASP A 85 19.78 -8.43 -7.20
C ASP A 85 18.54 -8.80 -8.02
N SER A 86 17.41 -9.04 -7.35
CA SER A 86 16.13 -9.35 -7.96
C SER A 86 15.02 -8.69 -7.17
N VAL A 87 14.17 -7.96 -7.87
CA VAL A 87 13.12 -7.12 -7.26
C VAL A 87 11.77 -7.45 -7.89
N GLU A 88 10.77 -7.68 -7.07
CA GLU A 88 9.38 -7.76 -7.49
C GLU A 88 8.82 -6.34 -7.58
N VAL A 89 8.29 -5.97 -8.75
CA VAL A 89 7.77 -4.63 -9.04
C VAL A 89 6.29 -4.75 -9.36
N LEU A 90 5.48 -4.06 -8.58
CA LEU A 90 4.04 -3.91 -8.75
C LEU A 90 3.74 -2.43 -8.98
N LEU A 91 3.29 -2.07 -10.17
CA LEU A 91 2.83 -0.74 -10.53
C LEU A 91 1.42 -0.87 -11.09
N ASP A 92 0.74 0.24 -11.32
CA ASP A 92 -0.61 0.19 -11.92
C ASP A 92 -0.61 -0.57 -13.26
N GLY A 93 -1.27 -1.73 -13.27
CA GLY A 93 -1.34 -2.62 -14.44
C GLY A 93 -0.04 -3.38 -14.78
N TYR A 94 1.01 -3.30 -13.95
CA TYR A 94 2.29 -3.97 -14.19
C TYR A 94 2.72 -4.79 -12.96
N HIS A 95 3.06 -6.07 -13.17
CA HIS A 95 3.60 -6.93 -12.12
C HIS A 95 4.66 -7.85 -12.71
N GLN A 96 5.91 -7.62 -12.35
CA GLN A 96 7.05 -8.39 -12.85
C GLN A 96 8.12 -8.56 -11.76
N LYS A 97 8.83 -9.68 -11.83
CA LYS A 97 10.07 -9.87 -11.08
C LYS A 97 11.25 -9.58 -12.01
N LEU A 98 12.00 -8.53 -11.70
CA LEU A 98 13.10 -8.03 -12.53
C LEU A 98 14.45 -8.33 -11.89
N SER A 99 15.45 -8.64 -12.72
CA SER A 99 16.85 -8.55 -12.29
C SER A 99 17.21 -7.08 -12.06
N HIS A 100 18.25 -6.84 -11.27
CA HIS A 100 18.76 -5.49 -11.00
C HIS A 100 19.02 -4.69 -12.30
N ASP A 101 19.62 -5.31 -13.31
CA ASP A 101 19.89 -4.65 -14.61
C ASP A 101 18.61 -4.31 -15.36
N SER A 102 17.63 -5.21 -15.39
CA SER A 102 16.33 -4.97 -16.02
C SER A 102 15.55 -3.89 -15.31
N LEU A 103 15.58 -3.88 -13.96
CA LEU A 103 14.99 -2.83 -13.14
C LEU A 103 15.60 -1.46 -13.45
N THR A 104 16.93 -1.38 -13.44
CA THR A 104 17.67 -0.16 -13.73
C THR A 104 17.30 0.37 -15.12
N LYS A 105 17.28 -0.49 -16.12
CA LYS A 105 16.91 -0.09 -17.50
C LYS A 105 15.48 0.42 -17.59
N PHE A 106 14.53 -0.30 -16.96
CA PHE A 106 13.12 0.05 -16.96
C PHE A 106 12.87 1.46 -16.38
N PHE A 107 13.34 1.70 -15.15
CA PHE A 107 13.12 2.99 -14.49
C PHE A 107 13.97 4.12 -15.07
N THR A 108 15.16 3.83 -15.63
CA THR A 108 15.95 4.83 -16.35
C THR A 108 15.17 5.35 -17.56
N GLN A 109 14.48 4.47 -18.29
CA GLN A 109 13.64 4.87 -19.40
C GLN A 109 12.45 5.72 -18.93
N GLN A 110 11.79 5.34 -17.85
CA GLN A 110 10.69 6.13 -17.28
C GLN A 110 11.16 7.52 -16.81
N ARG A 111 12.26 7.56 -16.03
CA ARG A 111 12.82 8.82 -15.54
C ARG A 111 13.19 9.77 -16.68
N ALA A 112 13.66 9.22 -17.80
CA ALA A 112 14.02 10.00 -18.98
C ALA A 112 12.82 10.70 -19.65
N GLU A 113 11.57 10.32 -19.38
CA GLU A 113 10.40 11.02 -19.91
C GLU A 113 10.09 12.34 -19.19
N TYR A 114 10.67 12.55 -18.01
CA TYR A 114 10.47 13.75 -17.22
C TYR A 114 11.59 14.78 -17.49
N LYS A 115 11.19 16.00 -17.87
CA LYS A 115 12.07 17.17 -17.93
C LYS A 115 12.40 17.67 -16.52
N THR A 116 11.38 17.72 -15.65
CA THR A 116 11.52 18.03 -14.24
C THR A 116 10.72 17.01 -13.43
N LEU A 117 11.22 16.66 -12.28
CA LEU A 117 10.54 15.82 -11.31
C LEU A 117 10.79 16.39 -9.92
N LYS A 118 9.75 16.45 -9.11
CA LYS A 118 9.81 16.89 -7.72
C LYS A 118 8.95 15.98 -6.85
N ILE A 119 9.52 15.53 -5.75
CA ILE A 119 8.84 14.75 -4.71
C ILE A 119 8.48 15.67 -3.54
N GLU A 120 7.21 15.70 -3.19
CA GLU A 120 6.69 16.41 -2.02
C GLU A 120 6.27 15.36 -0.99
N MET A 121 7.22 14.99 -0.12
CA MET A 121 7.00 13.99 0.92
C MET A 121 5.87 14.43 1.86
N GLN A 122 4.94 13.51 2.16
CA GLN A 122 3.81 13.75 3.04
C GLN A 122 3.99 13.03 4.37
N ASP A 123 4.30 11.73 4.34
CA ASP A 123 4.47 10.90 5.52
C ASP A 123 5.27 9.64 5.19
N TRP A 124 5.66 8.89 6.22
CA TRP A 124 6.32 7.58 6.10
C TRP A 124 6.13 6.75 7.34
N GLU A 125 6.25 5.43 7.18
CA GLU A 125 6.36 4.50 8.29
C GLU A 125 7.30 3.33 7.96
N SER A 126 7.81 2.69 8.99
CA SER A 126 8.47 1.39 8.90
C SER A 126 7.83 0.44 9.87
N VAL A 127 7.52 -0.76 9.38
CA VAL A 127 6.90 -1.83 10.17
C VAL A 127 7.64 -3.14 9.98
N ILE A 128 7.75 -3.92 11.06
CA ILE A 128 8.32 -5.26 11.03
C ILE A 128 7.32 -6.25 11.62
N ALA A 129 7.21 -7.42 11.01
CA ALA A 129 6.39 -8.49 11.55
C ALA A 129 6.91 -8.92 12.93
N LYS A 130 6.04 -9.36 13.82
CA LYS A 130 6.40 -9.82 15.17
C LYS A 130 7.45 -10.94 15.15
N ASP A 131 7.39 -11.81 14.14
CA ASP A 131 8.37 -12.88 13.92
C ASP A 131 9.68 -12.39 13.25
N LYS A 132 9.79 -11.08 12.96
CA LYS A 132 10.92 -10.37 12.35
C LYS A 132 11.34 -10.89 10.96
N LYS A 133 10.44 -11.55 10.24
CA LYS A 133 10.75 -12.08 8.90
C LYS A 133 10.33 -11.17 7.76
N ASP A 134 9.32 -10.33 7.98
CA ASP A 134 8.83 -9.38 6.99
C ASP A 134 9.02 -7.98 7.53
N GLU A 135 9.69 -7.13 6.79
CA GLU A 135 9.89 -5.73 7.11
C GLU A 135 9.55 -4.88 5.89
N TRP A 136 8.80 -3.80 6.13
CA TRP A 136 8.31 -2.92 5.10
C TRP A 136 8.49 -1.46 5.49
N VAL A 137 8.71 -0.64 4.47
CA VAL A 137 8.69 0.80 4.55
C VAL A 137 7.59 1.31 3.62
N THR A 138 6.71 2.15 4.14
CA THR A 138 5.71 2.84 3.33
C THR A 138 6.05 4.33 3.27
N LEU A 139 6.04 4.89 2.07
CA LEU A 139 6.18 6.33 1.83
C LEU A 139 4.89 6.85 1.19
N TRP A 140 4.39 7.99 1.68
CA TRP A 140 3.30 8.74 1.06
C TRP A 140 3.84 10.08 0.57
N TYR A 141 3.64 10.38 -0.72
CA TYR A 141 4.14 11.60 -1.31
C TYR A 141 3.31 12.06 -2.49
N LYS A 142 3.51 13.30 -2.90
CA LYS A 142 3.03 13.82 -4.16
C LYS A 142 4.20 13.89 -5.13
N GLU A 143 4.03 13.29 -6.30
CA GLU A 143 4.92 13.44 -7.42
C GLU A 143 4.42 14.57 -8.32
N VAL A 144 5.30 15.51 -8.68
CA VAL A 144 5.01 16.64 -9.55
C VAL A 144 6.07 16.67 -10.65
N TRP A 145 5.64 16.66 -11.89
CA TRP A 145 6.57 16.64 -13.02
C TRP A 145 6.16 17.55 -14.17
N THR A 146 7.12 17.80 -15.04
CA THR A 146 6.91 18.31 -16.40
C THR A 146 7.52 17.32 -17.36
N ASP A 147 6.75 16.84 -18.34
CA ASP A 147 7.23 15.93 -19.36
C ASP A 147 8.13 16.63 -20.41
N LYS A 148 8.70 15.87 -21.33
CA LYS A 148 9.53 16.40 -22.42
C LYS A 148 8.81 17.39 -23.33
N ASN A 149 7.49 17.32 -23.42
CA ASN A 149 6.64 18.19 -24.25
C ASN A 149 6.23 19.47 -23.50
N GLY A 150 6.62 19.60 -22.22
CA GLY A 150 6.29 20.76 -21.39
C GLY A 150 4.92 20.65 -20.70
N LYS A 151 4.24 19.50 -20.77
CA LYS A 151 3.01 19.27 -20.03
C LYS A 151 3.35 19.00 -18.57
N ALA A 152 2.78 19.78 -17.65
CA ALA A 152 2.87 19.55 -16.21
C ALA A 152 1.71 18.67 -15.72
N ASP A 153 2.01 17.78 -14.76
CA ASP A 153 1.02 16.94 -14.11
C ASP A 153 1.48 16.56 -12.69
N SER A 154 0.64 15.86 -11.93
CA SER A 154 0.98 15.37 -10.60
C SER A 154 0.11 14.18 -10.18
N LEU A 155 0.68 13.32 -9.32
CA LEU A 155 0.01 12.16 -8.72
C LEU A 155 0.22 12.16 -7.20
N GLY A 156 -0.73 11.61 -6.47
CA GLY A 156 -0.48 11.08 -5.13
C GLY A 156 0.09 9.67 -5.28
N VAL A 157 1.13 9.36 -4.55
CA VAL A 157 1.81 8.07 -4.62
C VAL A 157 1.94 7.47 -3.21
N THR A 158 1.76 6.17 -3.14
CA THR A 158 2.10 5.37 -1.97
C THR A 158 3.00 4.24 -2.43
N ASP A 159 4.23 4.25 -1.95
CA ASP A 159 5.19 3.17 -2.16
C ASP A 159 5.26 2.27 -0.93
N ASP A 160 5.05 0.98 -1.13
CA ASP A 160 5.35 -0.05 -0.14
C ASP A 160 6.62 -0.80 -0.58
N ALA A 161 7.71 -0.63 0.16
CA ALA A 161 9.00 -1.25 -0.10
C ALA A 161 9.29 -2.36 0.90
N LYS A 162 9.42 -3.62 0.44
CA LYS A 162 9.88 -4.73 1.30
C LYS A 162 11.38 -4.71 1.43
N MET A 163 11.85 -4.79 2.69
CA MET A 163 13.27 -4.78 3.02
C MET A 163 13.78 -6.17 3.35
N VAL A 164 14.91 -6.56 2.76
CA VAL A 164 15.65 -7.78 3.11
C VAL A 164 17.13 -7.43 3.15
N ASN A 165 17.77 -7.67 4.28
CA ASN A 165 19.21 -7.37 4.48
C ASN A 165 19.57 -5.92 4.10
N GLY A 166 18.69 -4.96 4.41
CA GLY A 166 18.89 -3.54 4.12
C GLY A 166 18.72 -3.15 2.66
N LYS A 167 18.19 -4.04 1.80
CA LYS A 167 17.93 -3.78 0.38
C LYS A 167 16.43 -3.89 0.07
N ILE A 168 15.98 -3.11 -0.89
CA ILE A 168 14.62 -3.15 -1.43
C ILE A 168 14.50 -4.37 -2.35
N VAL A 169 13.59 -5.30 -2.04
CA VAL A 169 13.35 -6.53 -2.83
C VAL A 169 11.93 -6.62 -3.40
N VAL A 170 11.02 -5.79 -2.92
CA VAL A 170 9.69 -5.55 -3.51
C VAL A 170 9.47 -4.05 -3.54
N LEU A 171 8.92 -3.54 -4.62
CA LEU A 171 8.37 -2.20 -4.73
C LEU A 171 6.93 -2.33 -5.24
N ASP A 172 5.97 -1.94 -4.39
CA ASP A 172 4.54 -1.93 -4.69
C ASP A 172 4.04 -0.48 -4.65
N GLU A 173 3.94 0.14 -5.84
CA GLU A 173 3.50 1.53 -6.01
C GLU A 173 2.01 1.59 -6.30
N LYS A 174 1.32 2.44 -5.55
CA LYS A 174 -0.09 2.76 -5.73
C LYS A 174 -0.24 4.23 -6.05
N ILE A 175 -0.99 4.54 -7.10
CA ILE A 175 -1.15 5.92 -7.57
C ILE A 175 -2.57 6.42 -7.37
N GLN A 176 -2.69 7.72 -7.09
CA GLN A 176 -3.95 8.45 -7.03
C GLN A 176 -3.89 9.63 -7.99
N HIS A 177 -4.80 9.62 -8.97
CA HIS A 177 -4.97 10.75 -9.88
C HIS A 177 -5.77 11.87 -9.20
N PHE A 178 -5.29 13.10 -9.34
CA PHE A 178 -6.06 14.26 -8.90
C PHE A 178 -7.09 14.68 -9.95
N PRO A 179 -8.29 15.11 -9.55
CA PRO A 179 -9.24 15.66 -10.50
C PRO A 179 -8.65 16.92 -11.16
N PRO A 180 -8.96 17.18 -12.45
CA PRO A 180 -8.50 18.37 -13.11
C PRO A 180 -8.95 19.63 -12.36
N ALA A 181 -8.06 20.63 -12.27
CA ALA A 181 -8.41 21.90 -11.63
C ALA A 181 -9.69 22.47 -12.29
N LYS A 182 -10.68 22.81 -11.46
CA LYS A 182 -11.87 23.50 -11.97
C LYS A 182 -11.43 24.85 -12.53
N LYS A 183 -11.73 25.07 -13.82
CA LYS A 183 -11.52 26.35 -14.49
C LYS A 183 -12.50 27.38 -13.93
#